data_afe1d4a19f4dbabce9999604fce9b96e
#
_entry.id   afe1d4a19f4dbabce9999604fce9b96e
#
_cell.length_a   1.000
_cell.length_b   1.000
_cell.length_c   1.000
_cell.angle_alpha   90.00
_cell.angle_beta   90.00
_cell.angle_gamma   90.00
#
_symmetry.space_group_name_H-M   'P 1'
#
loop_
_entity.id
_entity.type
_entity.pdbx_description
1 polymer ?
#
loop_
_entity_poly.entity_id
_entity_poly.type
_entity_poly.pdbx_seq_one_letter_code
_entity_poly.pdbx_strand_id
1 'polypeptide(L)'
;MVCFNYLLQALIAITLPAGTLGWGVLPFQSYEHQQQPVPQSQSPLEAPGCDGSGIVDPGGRCNGDGLVDRPPDHRDREGFKFENPSTDCKYVSQMHIWDSFKDLEKDMNKLFTLIHKNVSFTVVGHHPIAGHYNDLLHFYVNALRRVSVLFLDHADKFEIHPQAIHGGCNERWSVQEVNFRGVMNSGDDFDIVNVWVTRWDQGQMVEIRTYIDSARIMEALHKNEIWWNGTTFRNNIHYMPGPAGMPDLKKLEDLMGYPDGRKYED
;
A
#
# COMPACT_ATOMS: atom_id res chain seq x y z
N MET A 1 12.27 -9.68 10.14
CA MET A 1 12.29 -10.83 9.21
C MET A 1 11.62 -12.10 9.72
N VAL A 2 11.28 -12.22 11.00
CA VAL A 2 10.68 -13.45 11.57
C VAL A 2 9.17 -13.36 11.77
N CYS A 3 8.58 -12.16 11.90
CA CYS A 3 7.14 -12.00 12.18
C CYS A 3 6.21 -12.15 10.98
N PHE A 4 6.67 -11.85 9.76
CA PHE A 4 5.84 -12.01 8.56
C PHE A 4 5.44 -13.47 8.29
N ASN A 5 6.34 -14.39 8.66
CA ASN A 5 6.12 -15.83 8.50
C ASN A 5 5.10 -16.43 9.49
N TYR A 6 4.89 -15.86 10.67
CA TYR A 6 4.05 -16.50 11.68
C TYR A 6 2.55 -16.32 11.45
N LEU A 7 2.10 -15.20 10.93
CA LEU A 7 0.67 -15.00 10.63
C LEU A 7 0.27 -15.66 9.31
N LEU A 8 1.17 -15.68 8.34
CA LEU A 8 0.98 -16.40 7.09
C LEU A 8 0.98 -17.93 7.33
N GLN A 9 1.87 -18.47 8.16
CA GLN A 9 1.96 -19.90 8.45
C GLN A 9 0.86 -20.43 9.39
N ALA A 10 0.34 -19.61 10.30
CA ALA A 10 -0.80 -20.02 11.14
C ALA A 10 -2.11 -20.20 10.35
N LEU A 11 -2.14 -19.77 9.09
CA LEU A 11 -3.30 -19.88 8.20
C LEU A 11 -3.28 -21.12 7.29
N ILE A 12 -2.20 -21.92 7.23
CA ILE A 12 -2.01 -22.98 6.23
C ILE A 12 -1.49 -24.30 6.82
N ALA A 13 -1.91 -24.68 7.98
CA ALA A 13 -1.64 -26.04 8.50
C ALA A 13 -2.81 -26.98 8.18
N ILE A 14 -3.11 -27.22 6.89
CA ILE A 14 -3.92 -28.35 6.46
C ILE A 14 -3.36 -28.86 5.12
N THR A 15 -2.67 -29.96 5.15
CA THR A 15 -2.24 -30.75 3.99
C THR A 15 -3.45 -31.36 3.30
N LEU A 16 -3.68 -31.00 2.02
CA LEU A 16 -4.63 -31.69 1.15
C LEU A 16 -3.92 -32.67 0.22
N PRO A 17 -4.50 -33.85 -0.05
CA PRO A 17 -3.93 -34.81 -1.00
C PRO A 17 -4.16 -34.35 -2.45
N ALA A 18 -3.16 -34.59 -3.30
CA ALA A 18 -3.18 -34.34 -4.72
C ALA A 18 -4.25 -35.18 -5.45
N GLY A 19 -5.23 -34.51 -6.04
CA GLY A 19 -6.17 -35.09 -6.99
C GLY A 19 -6.09 -34.37 -8.32
N THR A 20 -5.57 -35.04 -9.34
CA THR A 20 -5.46 -34.60 -10.72
C THR A 20 -6.81 -34.53 -11.41
N LEU A 21 -7.25 -33.35 -11.87
CA LEU A 21 -8.30 -33.24 -12.90
C LEU A 21 -7.80 -32.28 -13.98
N GLY A 22 -7.52 -32.82 -15.15
CA GLY A 22 -7.14 -32.11 -16.34
C GLY A 22 -8.31 -31.36 -16.97
N TRP A 23 -8.09 -30.08 -17.29
CA TRP A 23 -8.96 -29.29 -18.15
C TRP A 23 -8.13 -28.67 -19.27
N GLY A 24 -8.64 -28.85 -20.49
CA GLY A 24 -7.98 -28.44 -21.73
C GLY A 24 -7.83 -26.92 -21.85
N VAL A 25 -6.66 -26.51 -22.23
CA VAL A 25 -6.26 -25.12 -22.49
C VAL A 25 -6.61 -24.76 -23.93
N LEU A 26 -7.43 -23.73 -24.13
CA LEU A 26 -7.58 -23.04 -25.42
C LEU A 26 -6.45 -22.03 -25.58
N PRO A 27 -5.82 -21.87 -26.75
CA PRO A 27 -4.69 -20.97 -26.92
C PRO A 27 -5.16 -19.49 -26.98
N PHE A 28 -4.58 -18.67 -26.12
CA PHE A 28 -4.69 -17.22 -26.16
C PHE A 28 -3.70 -16.68 -27.21
N GLN A 29 -4.21 -15.86 -28.13
CA GLN A 29 -3.36 -15.10 -29.06
C GLN A 29 -2.71 -13.92 -28.32
N SER A 30 -1.39 -13.85 -28.37
CA SER A 30 -0.60 -12.75 -27.87
C SER A 30 -0.80 -11.50 -28.76
N TYR A 31 -1.26 -10.41 -28.15
CA TYR A 31 -1.21 -9.08 -28.75
C TYR A 31 0.17 -8.45 -28.47
N GLU A 32 0.95 -8.26 -29.51
CA GLU A 32 2.18 -7.45 -29.46
C GLU A 32 1.80 -5.96 -29.29
N HIS A 33 2.19 -5.39 -28.16
CA HIS A 33 2.11 -3.95 -27.93
C HIS A 33 3.22 -3.23 -28.72
N GLN A 34 2.84 -2.48 -29.75
CA GLN A 34 3.73 -1.49 -30.36
C GLN A 34 3.87 -0.31 -29.40
N GLN A 35 5.06 -0.15 -28.84
CA GLN A 35 5.46 1.01 -28.06
C GLN A 35 5.60 2.22 -28.96
N GLN A 36 4.77 3.24 -28.77
CA GLN A 36 4.97 4.57 -29.35
C GLN A 36 6.12 5.27 -28.63
N PRO A 37 7.01 5.99 -29.35
CA PRO A 37 8.11 6.71 -28.72
C PRO A 37 7.57 7.89 -27.88
N VAL A 38 8.02 7.94 -26.62
CA VAL A 38 7.75 9.04 -25.71
C VAL A 38 8.47 10.31 -26.18
N PRO A 39 7.80 11.49 -26.26
CA PRO A 39 8.46 12.75 -26.58
C PRO A 39 9.53 13.08 -25.56
N GLN A 40 10.75 13.36 -26.01
CA GLN A 40 11.84 13.81 -25.16
C GLN A 40 11.47 15.16 -24.51
N SER A 41 11.44 15.20 -23.18
CA SER A 41 11.28 16.41 -22.41
C SER A 41 12.48 17.34 -22.65
N GLN A 42 12.19 18.55 -23.07
CA GLN A 42 13.19 19.62 -23.15
C GLN A 42 13.74 19.90 -21.75
N SER A 43 15.05 19.94 -21.64
CA SER A 43 15.79 20.28 -20.42
C SER A 43 15.32 21.63 -19.85
N PRO A 44 15.18 21.77 -18.53
CA PRO A 44 14.90 23.08 -17.91
C PRO A 44 16.04 24.04 -18.20
N LEU A 45 15.70 25.29 -18.54
CA LEU A 45 16.64 26.40 -18.63
C LEU A 45 17.43 26.50 -17.32
N GLU A 46 18.76 26.35 -17.41
CA GLU A 46 19.65 26.58 -16.29
C GLU A 46 19.49 28.04 -15.78
N ALA A 47 19.07 28.13 -14.53
CA ALA A 47 19.17 29.41 -13.81
C ALA A 47 20.66 29.74 -13.66
N PRO A 48 21.06 31.04 -13.72
CA PRO A 48 22.46 31.43 -13.54
C PRO A 48 22.91 31.00 -12.14
N GLY A 49 23.68 29.90 -12.08
CA GLY A 49 24.22 29.35 -10.86
C GLY A 49 25.40 30.15 -10.38
N CYS A 50 25.49 30.34 -9.07
CA CYS A 50 26.79 30.60 -8.46
C CYS A 50 27.72 29.43 -8.77
N ASP A 51 28.96 29.70 -9.09
CA ASP A 51 30.03 28.72 -9.45
C ASP A 51 30.49 27.85 -8.28
N GLY A 52 29.54 27.21 -7.58
CA GLY A 52 29.80 26.17 -6.58
C GLY A 52 30.27 26.66 -5.20
N SER A 53 30.28 27.95 -4.91
CA SER A 53 30.91 28.49 -3.68
C SER A 53 30.04 29.39 -2.81
N GLY A 54 28.69 29.33 -2.88
CA GLY A 54 27.94 30.10 -1.90
C GLY A 54 26.44 30.28 -2.18
N ILE A 55 25.69 30.56 -1.12
CA ILE A 55 24.25 30.86 -1.12
C ILE A 55 24.04 32.33 -1.49
N VAL A 56 23.08 32.59 -2.39
CA VAL A 56 22.67 33.94 -2.74
C VAL A 56 21.67 34.47 -1.70
N ASP A 57 21.99 35.55 -1.02
CA ASP A 57 21.05 36.27 -0.14
C ASP A 57 19.97 37.01 -0.96
N PRO A 58 18.89 37.53 -0.33
CA PRO A 58 17.86 38.29 -1.02
C PRO A 58 18.35 39.54 -1.74
N GLY A 59 19.62 39.92 -1.58
CA GLY A 59 20.31 41.00 -2.27
C GLY A 59 21.21 40.56 -3.42
N GLY A 60 21.22 39.26 -3.78
CA GLY A 60 21.95 38.71 -4.91
C GLY A 60 23.44 38.44 -4.64
N ARG A 61 23.87 38.29 -3.39
CA ARG A 61 25.26 38.01 -3.00
C ARG A 61 25.45 36.56 -2.58
N CYS A 62 26.55 35.96 -3.03
CA CYS A 62 26.95 34.60 -2.60
C CYS A 62 27.84 34.73 -1.34
N ASN A 63 27.45 34.11 -0.23
CA ASN A 63 28.28 34.03 0.97
C ASN A 63 29.07 32.69 0.99
N GLY A 64 30.38 32.81 1.21
CA GLY A 64 31.37 31.76 0.98
C GLY A 64 31.48 30.61 1.97
N ASP A 65 30.65 30.56 3.00
CA ASP A 65 30.77 29.54 4.06
C ASP A 65 29.47 28.75 4.20
N GLY A 66 29.19 27.98 3.18
CA GLY A 66 27.99 27.19 2.96
C GLY A 66 27.61 26.14 4.03
N LEU A 67 27.95 26.38 5.29
CA LEU A 67 27.44 25.62 6.43
C LEU A 67 26.43 26.50 7.18
N VAL A 68 25.28 26.76 6.55
CA VAL A 68 24.07 26.98 7.34
C VAL A 68 23.81 25.68 8.03
N ASP A 69 23.70 25.66 9.36
CA ASP A 69 23.10 24.58 10.11
C ASP A 69 21.72 24.31 9.52
N ARG A 70 21.72 23.46 8.50
CA ARG A 70 20.49 22.91 7.96
C ARG A 70 19.91 22.09 9.10
N PRO A 71 18.69 22.39 9.60
CA PRO A 71 18.05 21.49 10.53
C PRO A 71 18.16 20.07 9.98
N PRO A 72 18.42 19.06 10.83
CA PRO A 72 18.68 17.70 10.39
C PRO A 72 17.67 17.35 9.29
N ASP A 73 18.21 17.01 8.13
CA ASP A 73 17.42 16.91 6.92
C ASP A 73 16.40 15.77 7.10
N HIS A 74 15.18 16.12 7.52
CA HIS A 74 14.04 15.20 7.59
C HIS A 74 13.66 14.66 6.19
N ARG A 75 14.47 14.94 5.17
CA ARG A 75 14.21 14.67 3.76
C ARG A 75 14.75 13.34 3.28
N ASP A 76 15.65 12.69 4.01
CA ASP A 76 16.24 11.42 3.57
C ASP A 76 15.49 10.20 4.10
N ARG A 77 14.21 10.12 3.71
CA ARG A 77 13.51 8.86 3.67
C ARG A 77 13.65 8.27 2.27
N GLU A 78 14.74 7.60 2.01
CA GLU A 78 15.06 6.96 0.71
C GLU A 78 15.01 7.95 -0.48
N GLY A 79 15.37 9.23 -0.26
CA GLY A 79 15.30 10.28 -1.30
C GLY A 79 13.89 10.82 -1.58
N PHE A 80 12.88 10.43 -0.79
CA PHE A 80 11.49 10.87 -0.98
C PHE A 80 11.35 12.38 -0.74
N LYS A 81 10.69 13.08 -1.67
CA LYS A 81 10.43 14.52 -1.57
C LYS A 81 9.01 14.76 -1.04
N PHE A 82 8.91 15.24 0.18
CA PHE A 82 7.65 15.68 0.76
C PHE A 82 7.23 17.04 0.20
N GLU A 83 5.97 17.18 -0.20
CA GLU A 83 5.38 18.48 -0.56
C GLU A 83 5.26 19.40 0.67
N ASN A 84 4.91 18.80 1.82
CA ASN A 84 4.82 19.48 3.09
C ASN A 84 5.61 18.70 4.16
N PRO A 85 6.87 19.08 4.43
CA PRO A 85 7.71 18.43 5.44
C PRO A 85 7.41 18.85 6.88
N SER A 86 6.34 19.62 7.13
CA SER A 86 5.99 20.07 8.49
C SER A 86 5.65 18.90 9.40
N THR A 87 6.12 18.98 10.64
CA THR A 87 5.74 18.08 11.75
C THR A 87 4.66 18.69 12.63
N ASP A 88 4.49 20.03 12.61
CA ASP A 88 3.42 20.72 13.31
C ASP A 88 2.15 20.70 12.46
N CYS A 89 1.36 19.65 12.61
CA CYS A 89 0.23 19.35 11.79
C CYS A 89 -1.03 19.19 12.64
N LYS A 90 -2.14 19.73 12.16
CA LYS A 90 -3.46 19.55 12.78
C LYS A 90 -3.94 18.09 12.72
N TYR A 91 -3.59 17.41 11.63
CA TYR A 91 -3.91 16.00 11.42
C TYR A 91 -2.60 15.21 11.31
N VAL A 92 -2.42 14.43 10.28
CA VAL A 92 -1.28 13.55 10.09
C VAL A 92 -0.26 14.18 9.15
N SER A 93 1.02 14.21 9.53
CA SER A 93 2.10 14.70 8.68
C SER A 93 2.38 13.73 7.53
N GLN A 94 2.86 14.26 6.40
CA GLN A 94 3.26 13.43 5.26
C GLN A 94 4.36 12.43 5.63
N MET A 95 5.25 12.81 6.54
CA MET A 95 6.29 11.90 7.05
C MET A 95 5.69 10.71 7.81
N HIS A 96 4.70 10.94 8.68
CA HIS A 96 4.02 9.85 9.38
C HIS A 96 3.27 8.93 8.41
N ILE A 97 2.64 9.49 7.36
CA ILE A 97 2.00 8.71 6.30
C ILE A 97 3.02 7.80 5.62
N TRP A 98 4.17 8.36 5.22
CA TRP A 98 5.24 7.60 4.57
C TRP A 98 5.77 6.48 5.48
N ASP A 99 6.09 6.80 6.74
CA ASP A 99 6.56 5.84 7.73
C ASP A 99 5.54 4.70 7.93
N SER A 100 4.25 5.04 7.97
CA SER A 100 3.18 4.05 8.12
C SER A 100 3.17 3.01 6.99
N PHE A 101 3.31 3.44 5.73
CA PHE A 101 3.39 2.50 4.61
C PHE A 101 4.67 1.65 4.65
N LYS A 102 5.82 2.23 5.01
CA LYS A 102 7.08 1.47 5.14
C LYS A 102 7.06 0.51 6.34
N ASP A 103 6.32 0.85 7.36
CA ASP A 103 6.12 -0.03 8.50
C ASP A 103 5.23 -1.23 8.17
N LEU A 104 4.23 -1.07 7.28
CA LEU A 104 3.44 -2.19 6.76
C LEU A 104 4.28 -3.19 5.95
N GLU A 105 5.30 -2.74 5.24
CA GLU A 105 6.27 -3.62 4.57
C GLU A 105 6.97 -4.55 5.57
N LYS A 106 7.31 -4.04 6.74
CA LYS A 106 8.02 -4.79 7.79
C LYS A 106 7.09 -5.68 8.62
N ASP A 107 5.90 -5.16 8.94
CA ASP A 107 4.90 -5.85 9.77
C ASP A 107 3.49 -5.45 9.34
N MET A 108 2.85 -6.30 8.58
CA MET A 108 1.48 -6.08 8.09
C MET A 108 0.44 -5.98 9.23
N ASN A 109 0.75 -6.47 10.44
CA ASN A 109 -0.17 -6.34 11.57
C ASN A 109 -0.37 -4.90 12.03
N LYS A 110 0.57 -4.01 11.72
CA LYS A 110 0.42 -2.57 11.98
C LYS A 110 -0.80 -1.97 11.29
N LEU A 111 -1.34 -2.63 10.26
CA LEU A 111 -2.59 -2.24 9.62
C LEU A 111 -3.73 -2.14 10.64
N PHE A 112 -3.79 -3.03 11.64
CA PHE A 112 -4.85 -3.07 12.64
C PHE A 112 -4.80 -1.91 13.65
N THR A 113 -3.69 -1.21 13.75
CA THR A 113 -3.58 0.04 14.52
C THR A 113 -3.65 1.28 13.63
N LEU A 114 -3.24 1.16 12.36
CA LEU A 114 -3.23 2.27 11.40
C LEU A 114 -4.63 2.60 10.87
N ILE A 115 -5.47 1.59 10.70
CA ILE A 115 -6.83 1.73 10.19
C ILE A 115 -7.83 1.57 11.34
N HIS A 116 -8.78 2.50 11.42
CA HIS A 116 -9.83 2.45 12.44
C HIS A 116 -10.74 1.23 12.27
N LYS A 117 -11.16 0.60 13.38
CA LYS A 117 -11.99 -0.62 13.35
C LYS A 117 -13.27 -0.45 12.51
N ASN A 118 -13.92 0.72 12.60
CA ASN A 118 -15.15 1.06 11.87
C ASN A 118 -14.82 1.89 10.62
N VAL A 119 -13.78 1.56 9.88
CA VAL A 119 -13.40 2.25 8.66
C VAL A 119 -14.46 2.09 7.57
N SER A 120 -14.71 3.16 6.81
CA SER A 120 -15.41 3.08 5.52
C SER A 120 -14.37 2.83 4.43
N PHE A 121 -14.22 1.58 3.98
CA PHE A 121 -13.19 1.21 3.01
C PHE A 121 -13.81 0.84 1.66
N THR A 122 -13.44 1.52 0.60
CA THR A 122 -13.88 1.22 -0.76
C THR A 122 -12.70 0.82 -1.63
N VAL A 123 -12.73 -0.39 -2.16
CA VAL A 123 -11.82 -0.83 -3.23
C VAL A 123 -12.53 -0.62 -4.55
N VAL A 124 -12.05 0.36 -5.33
CA VAL A 124 -12.68 0.79 -6.58
C VAL A 124 -12.24 -0.09 -7.73
N GLY A 125 -13.17 -0.50 -8.58
CA GLY A 125 -12.87 -1.26 -9.80
C GLY A 125 -13.86 -2.36 -10.10
N HIS A 126 -13.52 -3.18 -11.11
CA HIS A 126 -14.30 -4.34 -11.54
C HIS A 126 -13.42 -5.58 -11.48
N HIS A 127 -13.15 -6.05 -10.26
CA HIS A 127 -12.31 -7.22 -9.96
C HIS A 127 -12.81 -7.91 -8.70
N PRO A 128 -12.38 -9.16 -8.39
CA PRO A 128 -12.96 -9.97 -7.32
C PRO A 128 -12.90 -9.37 -5.91
N ILE A 129 -11.97 -8.45 -5.65
CA ILE A 129 -11.82 -7.78 -4.35
C ILE A 129 -12.40 -6.37 -4.33
N ALA A 130 -13.01 -5.91 -5.44
CA ALA A 130 -13.69 -4.62 -5.46
C ALA A 130 -14.95 -4.68 -4.58
N GLY A 131 -15.23 -3.58 -3.89
CA GLY A 131 -16.40 -3.49 -3.02
C GLY A 131 -16.29 -2.39 -1.99
N HIS A 132 -17.35 -2.26 -1.20
CA HIS A 132 -17.40 -1.39 -0.06
C HIS A 132 -17.46 -2.23 1.22
N TYR A 133 -16.56 -1.95 2.14
CA TYR A 133 -16.40 -2.64 3.41
C TYR A 133 -16.65 -1.65 4.55
N ASN A 134 -17.56 -1.99 5.45
CA ASN A 134 -18.00 -1.09 6.52
C ASN A 134 -17.14 -1.16 7.79
N ASP A 135 -16.19 -2.09 7.82
CA ASP A 135 -15.25 -2.27 8.92
C ASP A 135 -13.95 -2.94 8.44
N LEU A 136 -12.94 -2.87 9.29
CA LEU A 136 -11.62 -3.40 9.01
C LEU A 136 -11.59 -4.92 8.86
N LEU A 137 -12.40 -5.67 9.62
CA LEU A 137 -12.42 -7.14 9.54
C LEU A 137 -12.97 -7.64 8.22
N HIS A 138 -14.07 -7.03 7.71
CA HIS A 138 -14.60 -7.38 6.40
C HIS A 138 -13.62 -7.04 5.28
N PHE A 139 -12.97 -5.87 5.34
CA PHE A 139 -11.91 -5.53 4.39
C PHE A 139 -10.76 -6.54 4.46
N TYR A 140 -10.27 -6.85 5.67
CA TYR A 140 -9.19 -7.79 5.86
C TYR A 140 -9.51 -9.17 5.29
N VAL A 141 -10.64 -9.77 5.69
CA VAL A 141 -11.01 -11.13 5.28
C VAL A 141 -11.31 -11.21 3.79
N ASN A 142 -12.08 -10.23 3.27
CA ASN A 142 -12.65 -10.31 1.93
C ASN A 142 -11.77 -9.71 0.83
N ALA A 143 -10.79 -8.88 1.18
CA ALA A 143 -9.90 -8.25 0.21
C ALA A 143 -8.42 -8.46 0.55
N LEU A 144 -7.93 -7.93 1.67
CA LEU A 144 -6.51 -7.93 1.93
C LEU A 144 -5.91 -9.32 2.06
N ARG A 145 -6.57 -10.22 2.80
CA ARG A 145 -6.14 -11.62 2.95
C ARG A 145 -6.02 -12.33 1.60
N ARG A 146 -6.93 -12.05 0.68
CA ARG A 146 -6.91 -12.62 -0.67
C ARG A 146 -5.69 -12.16 -1.47
N VAL A 147 -5.32 -10.89 -1.33
CA VAL A 147 -4.08 -10.37 -1.93
C VAL A 147 -2.84 -10.94 -1.24
N SER A 148 -2.85 -11.04 0.09
CA SER A 148 -1.70 -11.52 0.84
C SER A 148 -1.30 -12.95 0.48
N VAL A 149 -2.26 -13.82 0.17
CA VAL A 149 -1.96 -15.22 -0.21
C VAL A 149 -1.29 -15.36 -1.57
N LEU A 150 -1.26 -14.31 -2.40
CA LEU A 150 -0.57 -14.32 -3.68
C LEU A 150 0.96 -14.42 -3.54
N PHE A 151 1.50 -14.06 -2.36
CA PHE A 151 2.94 -13.90 -2.09
C PHE A 151 3.48 -14.87 -1.03
N LEU A 152 2.73 -15.93 -0.67
CA LEU A 152 3.09 -16.82 0.45
C LEU A 152 4.50 -17.41 0.30
N ASP A 153 4.84 -17.85 -0.91
CA ASP A 153 6.12 -18.53 -1.19
C ASP A 153 7.30 -17.54 -1.27
N HIS A 154 7.01 -16.23 -1.40
CA HIS A 154 7.99 -15.18 -1.61
C HIS A 154 7.70 -13.92 -0.79
N ALA A 155 7.13 -14.08 0.41
CA ALA A 155 6.73 -12.96 1.26
C ALA A 155 7.90 -12.04 1.67
N ASP A 156 9.13 -12.56 1.70
CA ASP A 156 10.37 -11.83 1.96
C ASP A 156 10.77 -10.87 0.83
N LYS A 157 10.15 -11.00 -0.34
CA LYS A 157 10.39 -10.15 -1.53
C LYS A 157 9.32 -9.09 -1.75
N PHE A 158 8.35 -8.99 -0.85
CA PHE A 158 7.31 -7.98 -0.96
C PHE A 158 7.79 -6.63 -0.43
N GLU A 159 7.65 -5.60 -1.25
CA GLU A 159 8.11 -4.24 -0.99
C GLU A 159 6.98 -3.24 -1.17
N ILE A 160 7.00 -2.17 -0.38
CA ILE A 160 6.04 -1.06 -0.44
C ILE A 160 6.83 0.24 -0.64
N HIS A 161 6.63 0.89 -1.78
CA HIS A 161 7.32 2.13 -2.13
C HIS A 161 6.33 3.28 -2.32
N PRO A 162 6.14 4.16 -1.31
CA PRO A 162 5.41 5.41 -1.52
C PRO A 162 6.13 6.26 -2.57
N GLN A 163 5.42 6.65 -3.64
CA GLN A 163 5.95 7.44 -4.75
C GLN A 163 5.56 8.90 -4.65
N ALA A 164 4.35 9.19 -4.17
CA ALA A 164 3.87 10.55 -3.92
C ALA A 164 2.90 10.56 -2.73
N ILE A 165 2.90 11.67 -2.00
CA ILE A 165 1.95 11.95 -0.91
C ILE A 165 1.48 13.39 -1.06
N HIS A 166 0.18 13.57 -1.30
CA HIS A 166 -0.45 14.87 -1.45
C HIS A 166 -1.42 15.12 -0.29
N GLY A 167 -1.55 16.37 0.13
CA GLY A 167 -2.42 16.72 1.26
C GLY A 167 -1.86 16.27 2.61
N GLY A 168 -2.74 16.00 3.56
CA GLY A 168 -2.35 15.75 4.96
C GLY A 168 -1.95 17.01 5.71
N CYS A 169 -1.25 16.88 6.82
CA CYS A 169 -0.86 17.95 7.72
C CYS A 169 -2.06 18.76 8.24
N ASN A 170 -2.42 19.87 7.59
CA ASN A 170 -3.57 20.70 7.96
C ASN A 170 -4.87 20.30 7.25
N GLU A 171 -4.79 19.32 6.37
CA GLU A 171 -5.92 18.74 5.66
C GLU A 171 -6.23 17.34 6.20
N ARG A 172 -7.53 17.05 6.36
CA ARG A 172 -7.97 15.71 6.78
C ARG A 172 -7.71 14.64 5.74
N TRP A 173 -7.72 15.05 4.47
CA TRP A 173 -7.56 14.16 3.34
C TRP A 173 -6.14 14.17 2.85
N SER A 174 -5.68 13.00 2.45
CA SER A 174 -4.43 12.86 1.74
C SER A 174 -4.55 11.80 0.66
N VAL A 175 -3.72 11.91 -0.38
CA VAL A 175 -3.63 10.95 -1.47
C VAL A 175 -2.22 10.39 -1.47
N GLN A 176 -2.11 9.08 -1.52
CA GLN A 176 -0.83 8.38 -1.61
C GLN A 176 -0.80 7.56 -2.90
N GLU A 177 0.24 7.76 -3.69
CA GLU A 177 0.60 6.85 -4.76
C GLU A 177 1.64 5.88 -4.22
N VAL A 178 1.28 4.62 -4.14
CA VAL A 178 2.11 3.60 -3.50
C VAL A 178 2.35 2.46 -4.48
N ASN A 179 3.60 2.21 -4.79
CA ASN A 179 3.97 1.08 -5.61
C ASN A 179 4.17 -0.15 -4.72
N PHE A 180 3.47 -1.22 -5.06
CA PHE A 180 3.60 -2.53 -4.44
C PHE A 180 4.34 -3.46 -5.40
N ARG A 181 5.43 -4.02 -4.94
CA ARG A 181 6.28 -4.95 -5.71
C ARG A 181 6.44 -6.26 -4.98
N GLY A 182 6.60 -7.33 -5.73
CA GLY A 182 6.84 -8.63 -5.16
C GLY A 182 6.96 -9.72 -6.21
N VAL A 183 7.21 -10.94 -5.75
CA VAL A 183 7.15 -12.15 -6.58
C VAL A 183 5.98 -12.98 -6.11
N MET A 184 5.06 -13.31 -7.01
CA MET A 184 3.90 -14.12 -6.69
C MET A 184 4.26 -15.61 -6.57
N ASN A 185 3.34 -16.41 -6.01
CA ASN A 185 3.52 -17.87 -5.88
C ASN A 185 3.75 -18.56 -7.24
N SER A 186 3.21 -17.99 -8.33
CA SER A 186 3.47 -18.46 -9.71
C SER A 186 4.91 -18.22 -10.18
N GLY A 187 5.71 -17.44 -9.46
CA GLY A 187 7.03 -16.98 -9.87
C GLY A 187 7.01 -15.72 -10.74
N ASP A 188 5.81 -15.22 -11.10
CA ASP A 188 5.69 -13.98 -11.88
C ASP A 188 5.91 -12.75 -10.99
N ASP A 189 6.54 -11.72 -11.55
CA ASP A 189 6.68 -10.44 -10.87
C ASP A 189 5.31 -9.75 -10.70
N PHE A 190 5.12 -9.12 -9.56
CA PHE A 190 3.99 -8.25 -9.27
C PHE A 190 4.51 -6.84 -9.07
N ASP A 191 4.05 -5.91 -9.88
CA ASP A 191 4.41 -4.50 -9.81
C ASP A 191 3.18 -3.66 -10.19
N ILE A 192 2.62 -2.96 -9.22
CA ILE A 192 1.44 -2.11 -9.42
C ILE A 192 1.55 -0.83 -8.62
N VAL A 193 1.03 0.26 -9.17
CA VAL A 193 0.76 1.47 -8.39
C VAL A 193 -0.68 1.43 -7.89
N ASN A 194 -0.82 1.59 -6.60
CA ASN A 194 -2.09 1.65 -5.90
C ASN A 194 -2.28 3.06 -5.33
N VAL A 195 -3.35 3.74 -5.73
CA VAL A 195 -3.66 5.08 -5.24
C VAL A 195 -4.62 4.96 -4.05
N TRP A 196 -4.20 5.47 -2.91
CA TRP A 196 -4.99 5.54 -1.69
C TRP A 196 -5.45 6.97 -1.46
N VAL A 197 -6.75 7.17 -1.34
CA VAL A 197 -7.37 8.43 -0.92
C VAL A 197 -7.89 8.21 0.49
N THR A 198 -7.26 8.84 1.48
CA THR A 198 -7.46 8.54 2.89
C THR A 198 -7.91 9.76 3.68
N ARG A 199 -8.86 9.56 4.58
CA ARG A 199 -9.26 10.55 5.57
C ARG A 199 -8.76 10.12 6.95
N TRP A 200 -8.07 11.02 7.62
CA TRP A 200 -7.40 10.76 8.88
C TRP A 200 -8.14 11.42 10.06
N ASP A 201 -8.18 10.68 11.17
CA ASP A 201 -8.65 11.19 12.46
C ASP A 201 -7.87 10.49 13.59
N GLN A 202 -7.38 11.23 14.56
CA GLN A 202 -6.60 10.73 15.70
C GLN A 202 -5.45 9.76 15.31
N GLY A 203 -4.76 10.04 14.21
CA GLY A 203 -3.66 9.22 13.70
C GLY A 203 -4.07 7.94 12.97
N GLN A 204 -5.37 7.72 12.74
CA GLN A 204 -5.89 6.56 12.02
C GLN A 204 -6.60 6.95 10.73
N MET A 205 -6.59 6.04 9.76
CA MET A 205 -7.42 6.15 8.56
C MET A 205 -8.85 5.72 8.91
N VAL A 206 -9.81 6.65 8.80
CA VAL A 206 -11.24 6.41 9.11
C VAL A 206 -12.11 6.26 7.86
N GLU A 207 -11.62 6.73 6.71
CA GLU A 207 -12.25 6.52 5.41
C GLU A 207 -11.16 6.32 4.36
N ILE A 208 -11.30 5.29 3.53
CA ILE A 208 -10.31 4.92 2.52
C ILE A 208 -11.02 4.61 1.22
N ARG A 209 -10.50 5.16 0.12
CA ARG A 209 -10.81 4.72 -1.24
C ARG A 209 -9.51 4.36 -1.92
N THR A 210 -9.41 3.13 -2.40
CA THR A 210 -8.22 2.68 -3.13
C THR A 210 -8.54 2.38 -4.57
N TYR A 211 -7.66 2.81 -5.47
CA TYR A 211 -7.73 2.62 -6.91
C TYR A 211 -6.55 1.75 -7.34
N ILE A 212 -6.84 0.57 -7.82
CA ILE A 212 -5.85 -0.47 -8.12
C ILE A 212 -5.96 -0.87 -9.59
N ASP A 213 -4.86 -1.28 -10.20
CA ASP A 213 -4.87 -1.84 -11.56
C ASP A 213 -5.74 -3.10 -11.62
N SER A 214 -6.97 -2.92 -12.12
CA SER A 214 -7.99 -3.98 -12.16
C SER A 214 -7.56 -5.16 -13.03
N ALA A 215 -6.87 -4.92 -14.14
CA ALA A 215 -6.44 -5.98 -15.05
C ALA A 215 -5.35 -6.83 -14.40
N ARG A 216 -4.37 -6.17 -13.79
CA ARG A 216 -3.25 -6.85 -13.15
C ARG A 216 -3.68 -7.62 -11.89
N ILE A 217 -4.58 -7.05 -11.08
CA ILE A 217 -5.10 -7.75 -9.91
C ILE A 217 -5.98 -8.96 -10.30
N MET A 218 -6.77 -8.84 -11.37
CA MET A 218 -7.55 -9.97 -11.91
C MET A 218 -6.64 -11.11 -12.34
N GLU A 219 -5.58 -10.82 -13.09
CA GLU A 219 -4.60 -11.81 -13.54
C GLU A 219 -3.90 -12.47 -12.35
N ALA A 220 -3.44 -11.67 -11.39
CA ALA A 220 -2.75 -12.14 -10.19
C ALA A 220 -3.64 -13.10 -9.37
N LEU A 221 -4.89 -12.72 -9.10
CA LEU A 221 -5.85 -13.55 -8.38
C LEU A 221 -6.16 -14.83 -9.15
N HIS A 222 -6.37 -14.75 -10.46
CA HIS A 222 -6.66 -15.92 -11.28
C HIS A 222 -5.54 -16.95 -11.27
N LYS A 223 -4.29 -16.52 -11.30
CA LYS A 223 -3.11 -17.39 -11.34
C LYS A 223 -2.73 -17.96 -9.97
N ASN A 224 -2.96 -17.24 -8.89
CA ASN A 224 -2.33 -17.51 -7.59
C ASN A 224 -3.34 -17.75 -6.47
N GLU A 225 -4.59 -17.29 -6.60
CA GLU A 225 -5.59 -17.38 -5.54
C GLU A 225 -6.55 -18.54 -5.75
N ILE A 226 -6.79 -19.29 -4.68
CA ILE A 226 -7.76 -20.40 -4.69
C ILE A 226 -9.22 -19.95 -4.59
N TRP A 227 -9.47 -18.65 -4.31
CA TRP A 227 -10.81 -18.04 -4.27
C TRP A 227 -11.15 -17.22 -5.52
N TRP A 228 -10.36 -17.25 -6.56
CA TRP A 228 -10.42 -16.31 -7.67
C TRP A 228 -11.83 -16.10 -8.29
N ASN A 229 -12.68 -17.10 -8.24
CA ASN A 229 -14.06 -17.03 -8.73
C ASN A 229 -15.05 -16.41 -7.73
N GLY A 230 -14.62 -16.17 -6.48
CA GLY A 230 -15.40 -15.41 -5.51
C GLY A 230 -15.29 -13.91 -5.79
N THR A 231 -16.35 -13.15 -5.55
CA THR A 231 -16.35 -11.70 -5.74
C THR A 231 -16.97 -10.98 -4.57
N THR A 232 -16.34 -9.88 -4.17
CA THR A 232 -16.86 -8.91 -3.19
C THR A 232 -17.44 -7.67 -3.87
N PHE A 233 -17.62 -7.74 -5.20
CA PHE A 233 -18.23 -6.66 -5.96
C PHE A 233 -19.58 -6.26 -5.34
N ARG A 234 -19.73 -4.99 -5.00
CA ARG A 234 -20.81 -4.36 -4.23
C ARG A 234 -20.54 -4.36 -2.71
N ASN A 235 -21.49 -3.79 -1.99
CA ASN A 235 -21.47 -3.71 -0.55
C ASN A 235 -21.52 -5.11 0.06
N ASN A 236 -20.42 -5.54 0.65
CA ASN A 236 -20.30 -6.89 1.19
C ASN A 236 -20.42 -6.87 2.71
N ILE A 237 -21.52 -7.45 3.20
CA ILE A 237 -21.82 -7.57 4.62
C ILE A 237 -21.55 -8.97 5.17
N HIS A 238 -21.11 -9.90 4.32
CA HIS A 238 -20.81 -11.28 4.69
C HIS A 238 -19.34 -11.57 4.52
N TYR A 239 -18.78 -12.37 5.40
CA TYR A 239 -17.41 -12.85 5.25
C TYR A 239 -17.30 -13.87 4.12
N MET A 240 -16.19 -13.78 3.39
CA MET A 240 -15.80 -14.73 2.34
C MET A 240 -14.51 -15.46 2.76
N PRO A 241 -14.58 -16.40 3.69
CA PRO A 241 -13.38 -16.99 4.28
C PRO A 241 -12.57 -17.88 3.33
N GLY A 242 -13.17 -18.33 2.24
CA GLY A 242 -12.55 -19.23 1.28
C GLY A 242 -12.24 -20.63 1.82
N PRO A 243 -11.48 -21.46 1.08
CA PRO A 243 -11.20 -22.85 1.44
C PRO A 243 -10.43 -23.03 2.75
N ALA A 244 -9.62 -22.04 3.13
CA ALA A 244 -8.85 -22.07 4.38
C ALA A 244 -9.68 -21.73 5.64
N GLY A 245 -11.00 -21.51 5.48
CA GLY A 245 -11.90 -21.17 6.57
C GLY A 245 -11.71 -19.75 7.13
N MET A 246 -12.49 -19.42 8.16
CA MET A 246 -12.39 -18.14 8.85
C MET A 246 -11.08 -18.01 9.62
N PRO A 247 -10.40 -16.86 9.58
CA PRO A 247 -9.34 -16.57 10.54
C PRO A 247 -9.95 -16.43 11.94
N ASP A 248 -9.10 -16.50 12.96
CA ASP A 248 -9.50 -16.23 14.34
C ASP A 248 -9.77 -14.71 14.50
N LEU A 249 -11.04 -14.32 14.33
CA LEU A 249 -11.45 -12.92 14.39
C LEU A 249 -11.11 -12.27 15.73
N LYS A 250 -11.20 -13.04 16.85
CA LYS A 250 -10.87 -12.50 18.16
C LYS A 250 -9.39 -12.11 18.25
N LYS A 251 -8.50 -12.91 17.70
CA LYS A 251 -7.07 -12.54 17.65
C LYS A 251 -6.83 -11.30 16.80
N LEU A 252 -7.59 -11.12 15.71
CA LEU A 252 -7.49 -9.92 14.89
C LEU A 252 -8.04 -8.69 15.62
N GLU A 253 -9.15 -8.83 16.34
CA GLU A 253 -9.70 -7.79 17.20
C GLU A 253 -8.72 -7.36 18.30
N ASP A 254 -8.00 -8.31 18.90
CA ASP A 254 -6.97 -8.03 19.91
C ASP A 254 -5.81 -7.18 19.38
N LEU A 255 -5.57 -7.17 18.07
CA LEU A 255 -4.57 -6.30 17.42
C LEU A 255 -5.08 -4.88 17.19
N MET A 256 -6.39 -4.67 17.18
CA MET A 256 -6.98 -3.37 16.91
C MET A 256 -6.81 -2.41 18.09
N GLY A 257 -6.55 -1.16 17.77
CA GLY A 257 -6.38 -0.12 18.77
C GLY A 257 -5.85 1.16 18.12
N TYR A 258 -5.58 2.17 18.93
CA TYR A 258 -4.96 3.39 18.46
C TYR A 258 -3.44 3.22 18.31
N PRO A 259 -2.79 4.02 17.45
CA PRO A 259 -1.33 3.95 17.25
C PRO A 259 -0.51 4.19 18.52
N ASP A 260 -1.07 4.89 19.49
CA ASP A 260 -0.46 5.16 20.80
C ASP A 260 -0.62 4.00 21.82
N GLY A 261 -1.14 2.87 21.41
CA GLY A 261 -1.35 1.67 22.22
C GLY A 261 -2.62 1.65 23.05
N ARG A 262 -3.47 2.69 22.98
CA ARG A 262 -4.79 2.66 23.59
C ARG A 262 -5.68 1.63 22.91
N LYS A 263 -6.48 0.91 23.69
CA LYS A 263 -7.53 0.05 23.14
C LYS A 263 -8.81 0.85 22.93
N TYR A 264 -9.66 0.38 22.01
CA TYR A 264 -11.00 0.94 21.89
C TYR A 264 -11.78 0.65 23.19
N GLU A 265 -12.48 1.67 23.66
CA GLU A 265 -13.50 1.49 24.71
C GLU A 265 -14.77 0.96 24.04
N ASP A 266 -15.31 -0.15 24.54
CA ASP A 266 -16.55 -0.78 24.06
C ASP A 266 -17.79 0.00 24.53
#